data_764b69b4be3d6989b195c984af7ebad9
#
_entry.id   764b69b4be3d6989b195c984af7ebad9
#
_cell.length_a   1.000
_cell.length_b   1.000
_cell.length_c   1.000
_cell.angle_alpha   90.00
_cell.angle_beta   90.00
_cell.angle_gamma   90.00
#
_symmetry.space_group_name_H-M   'P 1'
#
loop_
_entity.id
_entity.type
_entity.pdbx_description
1 polymer ?
#
loop_
_entity_poly.entity_id
_entity_poly.type
_entity_poly.pdbx_seq_one_letter_code
_entity_poly.pdbx_strand_id
1 'polypeptide(L)'
;MLSSVERGRKAPTVVVLARVAEGLGVPLARLVEESDRDRVIVRRAAAQDVVQEPGGWRRTVLTPVVPGVNFEWVHTTLPPGCDAGVYPAYAPGSHEFVVVDAGVLRLSVGDEVIDLGPGDSVYFSADVVHGYANPGEVPCSYHVAALIMRPRRPRR
;
A
#
# COMPACT_ATOMS: atom_id res chain seq x y z
N MET A 1 -15.72 18.75 17.71
CA MET A 1 -16.56 18.90 16.50
C MET A 1 -15.90 18.33 15.25
N LEU A 2 -14.69 18.69 14.88
CA LEU A 2 -13.90 18.11 13.76
C LEU A 2 -13.82 16.57 13.83
N SER A 3 -13.49 16.00 14.97
CA SER A 3 -13.41 14.54 15.18
C SER A 3 -14.73 13.78 14.91
N SER A 4 -15.88 14.44 14.94
CA SER A 4 -17.18 13.82 14.58
C SER A 4 -17.45 13.88 13.09
N VAL A 5 -16.90 14.89 12.40
CA VAL A 5 -16.92 15.03 10.93
C VAL A 5 -15.97 14.01 10.30
N GLU A 6 -14.72 13.93 10.78
CA GLU A 6 -13.72 12.95 10.32
C GLU A 6 -14.18 11.51 10.46
N ARG A 7 -15.01 11.23 11.46
CA ARG A 7 -15.60 9.90 11.68
C ARG A 7 -16.91 9.66 10.96
N GLY A 8 -17.35 10.58 10.09
CA GLY A 8 -18.61 10.46 9.33
C GLY A 8 -19.87 10.46 10.19
N ARG A 9 -19.79 10.88 11.48
CA ARG A 9 -20.93 10.89 12.41
C ARG A 9 -21.81 12.13 12.30
N LYS A 10 -21.30 13.19 11.68
CA LYS A 10 -22.02 14.44 11.41
C LYS A 10 -21.57 15.01 10.07
N ALA A 11 -22.54 15.40 9.25
CA ALA A 11 -22.25 16.24 8.10
C ALA A 11 -21.76 17.60 8.57
N PRO A 12 -20.63 18.11 8.05
CA PRO A 12 -20.17 19.46 8.37
C PRO A 12 -21.09 20.49 7.73
N THR A 13 -21.33 21.60 8.44
CA THR A 13 -21.97 22.76 7.81
C THR A 13 -20.96 23.49 6.92
N VAL A 14 -21.44 24.28 5.96
CA VAL A 14 -20.59 25.10 5.08
C VAL A 14 -19.65 26.00 5.88
N VAL A 15 -20.12 26.54 7.02
CA VAL A 15 -19.30 27.36 7.92
C VAL A 15 -18.13 26.57 8.53
N VAL A 16 -18.37 25.30 8.90
CA VAL A 16 -17.31 24.43 9.42
C VAL A 16 -16.31 24.09 8.32
N LEU A 17 -16.79 23.76 7.12
CA LEU A 17 -15.94 23.50 5.96
C LEU A 17 -15.09 24.73 5.58
N ALA A 18 -15.66 25.94 5.60
CA ALA A 18 -14.92 27.15 5.32
C ALA A 18 -13.76 27.38 6.30
N ARG A 19 -14.00 27.18 7.61
CA ARG A 19 -12.93 27.28 8.63
C ARG A 19 -11.85 26.19 8.47
N VAL A 20 -12.24 25.01 8.07
CA VAL A 20 -11.28 23.93 7.78
C VAL A 20 -10.44 24.29 6.54
N ALA A 21 -11.06 24.80 5.48
CA ALA A 21 -10.38 25.26 4.27
C ALA A 21 -9.38 26.39 4.58
N GLU A 22 -9.79 27.36 5.40
CA GLU A 22 -8.93 28.46 5.87
C GLU A 22 -7.74 27.93 6.67
N GLY A 23 -7.98 27.03 7.62
CA GLY A 23 -6.91 26.40 8.42
C GLY A 23 -5.93 25.54 7.61
N LEU A 24 -6.38 24.99 6.48
CA LEU A 24 -5.56 24.21 5.54
C LEU A 24 -4.92 25.07 4.43
N GLY A 25 -5.28 26.39 4.34
CA GLY A 25 -4.79 27.28 3.30
C GLY A 25 -5.28 26.91 1.89
N VAL A 26 -6.46 26.25 1.77
CA VAL A 26 -7.03 25.84 0.49
C VAL A 26 -8.40 26.51 0.25
N PRO A 27 -8.82 26.76 -0.99
CA PRO A 27 -10.17 27.22 -1.29
C PRO A 27 -11.23 26.24 -0.80
N LEU A 28 -12.38 26.76 -0.29
CA LEU A 28 -13.51 25.93 0.13
C LEU A 28 -14.00 24.98 -0.98
N ALA A 29 -13.98 25.42 -2.24
CA ALA A 29 -14.31 24.63 -3.41
C ALA A 29 -13.54 23.29 -3.43
N ARG A 30 -12.29 23.28 -3.05
CA ARG A 30 -11.46 22.06 -2.96
C ARG A 30 -11.97 21.03 -1.94
N LEU A 31 -12.72 21.47 -0.93
CA LEU A 31 -13.30 20.58 0.09
C LEU A 31 -14.70 20.09 -0.26
N VAL A 32 -15.40 20.78 -1.16
CA VAL A 32 -16.78 20.46 -1.58
C VAL A 32 -16.89 20.01 -3.04
N GLU A 33 -15.84 20.23 -3.85
CA GLU A 33 -15.76 19.55 -5.13
C GLU A 33 -15.83 18.05 -4.83
N GLU A 34 -16.92 17.39 -5.26
CA GLU A 34 -16.85 15.99 -5.62
C GLU A 34 -15.71 15.94 -6.63
N SER A 35 -14.56 15.40 -6.19
CA SER A 35 -13.48 15.08 -7.11
C SER A 35 -14.16 14.37 -8.27
N ASP A 36 -14.22 15.00 -9.45
CA ASP A 36 -14.36 14.26 -10.70
C ASP A 36 -13.22 13.26 -10.60
N ARG A 37 -13.54 12.06 -10.12
CA ARG A 37 -12.53 11.02 -9.85
C ARG A 37 -11.93 10.80 -11.21
N ASP A 38 -10.71 11.31 -11.40
CA ASP A 38 -10.00 11.11 -12.64
C ASP A 38 -10.10 9.64 -12.97
N ARG A 39 -10.94 9.30 -13.94
CA ARG A 39 -11.23 7.91 -14.32
C ARG A 39 -9.98 7.20 -14.79
N VAL A 40 -8.96 7.99 -15.13
CA VAL A 40 -7.65 7.51 -15.56
C VAL A 40 -6.57 8.37 -14.91
N ILE A 41 -5.77 7.75 -14.05
CA ILE A 41 -4.59 8.38 -13.44
C ILE A 41 -3.35 7.71 -14.00
N VAL A 42 -2.53 8.46 -14.73
CA VAL A 42 -1.28 7.94 -15.28
C VAL A 42 -0.10 8.39 -14.41
N ARG A 43 0.61 7.43 -13.82
CA ARG A 43 1.89 7.67 -13.14
C ARG A 43 3.04 7.28 -14.07
N ARG A 44 3.72 8.28 -14.61
CA ARG A 44 4.91 8.05 -15.45
C ARG A 44 6.07 7.55 -14.57
N ALA A 45 6.92 6.69 -15.10
CA ALA A 45 8.03 6.08 -14.36
C ALA A 45 8.91 7.13 -13.64
N ALA A 46 9.18 8.28 -14.28
CA ALA A 46 9.96 9.38 -13.69
C ALA A 46 9.26 10.11 -12.53
N ALA A 47 7.95 9.88 -12.33
CA ALA A 47 7.13 10.49 -11.27
C ALA A 47 6.69 9.47 -10.22
N GLN A 48 7.21 8.25 -10.25
CA GLN A 48 6.93 7.24 -9.24
C GLN A 48 7.79 7.46 -7.99
N ASP A 49 7.22 7.19 -6.83
CA ASP A 49 7.92 7.31 -5.57
C ASP A 49 8.82 6.08 -5.37
N VAL A 50 10.12 6.31 -5.28
CA VAL A 50 11.11 5.26 -5.02
C VAL A 50 11.66 5.44 -3.63
N VAL A 51 11.52 4.42 -2.79
CA VAL A 51 12.03 4.37 -1.42
C VAL A 51 13.24 3.45 -1.40
N GLN A 52 14.37 3.96 -0.90
CA GLN A 52 15.53 3.15 -0.56
C GLN A 52 15.39 2.72 0.90
N GLU A 53 15.43 1.42 1.10
CA GLU A 53 15.24 0.84 2.43
C GLU A 53 16.60 0.46 3.09
N PRO A 54 16.64 0.37 4.40
CA PRO A 54 17.78 -0.20 5.10
C PRO A 54 18.09 -1.61 4.57
N GLY A 55 19.36 -1.94 4.34
CA GLY A 55 19.74 -3.20 3.69
C GLY A 55 19.95 -3.11 2.18
N GLY A 56 19.80 -1.90 1.60
CA GLY A 56 20.18 -1.61 0.21
C GLY A 56 19.14 -2.04 -0.84
N TRP A 57 17.96 -2.48 -0.43
CA TRP A 57 16.88 -2.77 -1.36
C TRP A 57 15.98 -1.55 -1.63
N ARG A 58 15.22 -1.62 -2.70
CA ARG A 58 14.37 -0.50 -3.12
C ARG A 58 12.94 -0.95 -3.39
N ARG A 59 12.02 -0.05 -3.12
CA ARG A 59 10.60 -0.21 -3.40
C ARG A 59 10.10 0.98 -4.21
N THR A 60 9.39 0.70 -5.29
CA THR A 60 8.72 1.69 -6.15
C THR A 60 7.22 1.58 -5.95
N VAL A 61 6.57 2.66 -5.54
CA VAL A 61 5.11 2.71 -5.38
C VAL A 61 4.47 3.04 -6.73
N LEU A 62 3.71 2.09 -7.27
CA LEU A 62 3.10 2.18 -8.58
C LEU A 62 1.69 2.79 -8.54
N THR A 63 0.97 2.60 -7.43
CA THR A 63 -0.39 3.11 -7.26
C THR A 63 -0.43 4.60 -6.93
N PRO A 64 -1.36 5.37 -7.51
CA PRO A 64 -1.70 6.68 -7.00
C PRO A 64 -2.47 6.56 -5.68
N VAL A 65 -2.44 7.61 -4.87
CA VAL A 65 -3.35 7.71 -3.73
C VAL A 65 -4.75 8.03 -4.25
N VAL A 66 -5.67 7.08 -4.11
CA VAL A 66 -7.08 7.26 -4.48
C VAL A 66 -7.93 7.29 -3.20
N PRO A 67 -8.64 8.38 -2.90
CA PRO A 67 -9.46 8.47 -1.70
C PRO A 67 -10.49 7.33 -1.63
N GLY A 68 -10.54 6.67 -0.47
CA GLY A 68 -11.46 5.55 -0.23
C GLY A 68 -11.02 4.20 -0.81
N VAL A 69 -9.92 4.15 -1.53
CA VAL A 69 -9.31 2.92 -2.04
C VAL A 69 -8.08 2.60 -1.20
N ASN A 70 -8.05 1.40 -0.63
CA ASN A 70 -6.97 0.93 0.24
C ASN A 70 -6.22 -0.20 -0.48
N PHE A 71 -5.64 0.15 -1.60
CA PHE A 71 -4.91 -0.76 -2.49
C PHE A 71 -3.51 -0.20 -2.73
N GLU A 72 -2.51 -1.03 -2.53
CA GLU A 72 -1.12 -0.73 -2.87
C GLU A 72 -0.64 -1.67 -3.95
N TRP A 73 0.09 -1.14 -4.92
CA TRP A 73 0.84 -1.92 -5.88
C TRP A 73 2.27 -1.41 -5.89
N VAL A 74 3.19 -2.27 -5.51
CA VAL A 74 4.60 -1.93 -5.40
C VAL A 74 5.45 -2.87 -6.25
N HIS A 75 6.54 -2.35 -6.79
CA HIS A 75 7.61 -3.14 -7.39
C HIS A 75 8.83 -3.06 -6.48
N THR A 76 9.37 -4.21 -6.10
CA THR A 76 10.49 -4.31 -5.17
C THR A 76 11.67 -4.99 -5.84
N THR A 77 12.88 -4.53 -5.51
CA THR A 77 14.12 -5.16 -5.96
C THR A 77 15.01 -5.40 -4.73
N LEU A 78 15.34 -6.66 -4.48
CA LEU A 78 16.22 -7.10 -3.41
C LEU A 78 17.59 -7.48 -3.97
N PRO A 79 18.70 -6.96 -3.42
CA PRO A 79 20.03 -7.45 -3.72
C PRO A 79 20.20 -8.94 -3.38
N PRO A 80 21.27 -9.62 -3.88
CA PRO A 80 21.60 -10.98 -3.47
C PRO A 80 21.70 -11.13 -1.96
N GLY A 81 21.14 -12.18 -1.40
CA GLY A 81 21.17 -12.51 0.03
C GLY A 81 20.40 -11.52 0.91
N CYS A 82 19.63 -10.60 0.34
CA CYS A 82 18.91 -9.59 1.09
C CYS A 82 17.65 -10.16 1.77
N ASP A 83 17.50 -9.87 3.05
CA ASP A 83 16.27 -10.08 3.82
C ASP A 83 15.58 -8.71 4.01
N ALA A 84 14.39 -8.56 3.43
CA ALA A 84 13.57 -7.34 3.58
C ALA A 84 12.82 -7.30 4.91
N GLY A 85 12.96 -8.35 5.72
CA GLY A 85 12.36 -8.46 7.04
C GLY A 85 10.95 -9.02 7.05
N VAL A 86 10.35 -8.92 8.23
CA VAL A 86 9.05 -9.48 8.55
C VAL A 86 8.05 -8.35 8.72
N TYR A 87 6.90 -8.50 8.07
CA TYR A 87 5.78 -7.56 8.10
C TYR A 87 4.69 -8.05 9.05
N PRO A 88 4.13 -7.17 9.88
CA PRO A 88 3.03 -7.54 10.76
C PRO A 88 1.77 -7.88 9.96
N ALA A 89 0.93 -8.74 10.52
CA ALA A 89 -0.39 -9.04 9.96
C ALA A 89 -1.21 -7.77 9.74
N TYR A 90 -1.83 -7.66 8.57
CA TYR A 90 -2.84 -6.62 8.31
C TYR A 90 -4.17 -6.94 9.03
N ALA A 91 -5.13 -6.06 8.89
CA ALA A 91 -6.48 -6.32 9.40
C ALA A 91 -7.13 -7.53 8.68
N PRO A 92 -7.98 -8.32 9.37
CA PRO A 92 -8.68 -9.45 8.77
C PRO A 92 -9.40 -9.10 7.47
N GLY A 93 -9.25 -9.96 6.47
CA GLY A 93 -9.78 -9.78 5.12
C GLY A 93 -8.85 -8.98 4.21
N SER A 94 -7.62 -8.71 4.63
CA SER A 94 -6.57 -8.18 3.75
C SER A 94 -5.95 -9.30 2.93
N HIS A 95 -5.55 -8.98 1.70
CA HIS A 95 -5.02 -9.95 0.75
C HIS A 95 -3.79 -9.40 0.05
N GLU A 96 -2.84 -10.27 -0.26
CA GLU A 96 -1.73 -9.95 -1.14
C GLU A 96 -1.63 -10.92 -2.32
N PHE A 97 -1.20 -10.37 -3.44
CA PHE A 97 -0.86 -11.08 -4.67
C PHE A 97 0.58 -10.72 -5.00
N VAL A 98 1.41 -11.71 -5.21
CA VAL A 98 2.82 -11.52 -5.54
C VAL A 98 3.13 -12.20 -6.86
N VAL A 99 3.94 -11.55 -7.70
CA VAL A 99 4.50 -12.14 -8.91
C VAL A 99 5.98 -11.80 -9.00
N VAL A 100 6.80 -12.79 -9.35
CA VAL A 100 8.25 -12.63 -9.48
C VAL A 100 8.60 -12.34 -10.92
N ASP A 101 9.37 -11.27 -11.16
CA ASP A 101 9.87 -10.92 -12.49
C ASP A 101 11.24 -11.56 -12.78
N ALA A 102 12.14 -11.54 -11.78
CA ALA A 102 13.49 -12.06 -11.93
C ALA A 102 14.09 -12.50 -10.58
N GLY A 103 15.04 -13.42 -10.62
CA GLY A 103 15.71 -13.96 -9.44
C GLY A 103 14.85 -14.98 -8.70
N VAL A 104 15.13 -15.18 -7.41
CA VAL A 104 14.37 -16.07 -6.52
C VAL A 104 13.85 -15.28 -5.34
N LEU A 105 12.57 -15.34 -5.11
CA LEU A 105 11.91 -14.74 -3.95
C LEU A 105 11.58 -15.84 -2.93
N ARG A 106 12.11 -15.71 -1.72
CA ARG A 106 11.63 -16.46 -0.57
C ARG A 106 10.53 -15.69 0.12
N LEU A 107 9.35 -16.26 0.12
CA LEU A 107 8.16 -15.74 0.83
C LEU A 107 7.92 -16.59 2.06
N SER A 108 7.78 -15.95 3.23
CA SER A 108 7.27 -16.58 4.45
C SER A 108 5.87 -16.07 4.74
N VAL A 109 4.93 -16.99 5.06
CA VAL A 109 3.53 -16.65 5.43
C VAL A 109 3.15 -17.53 6.63
N GLY A 110 3.08 -16.94 7.82
CA GLY A 110 2.98 -17.72 9.05
C GLY A 110 4.15 -18.70 9.17
N ASP A 111 3.86 -19.99 9.26
CA ASP A 111 4.85 -21.07 9.36
C ASP A 111 5.28 -21.62 7.99
N GLU A 112 4.66 -21.19 6.90
CA GLU A 112 4.99 -21.65 5.55
C GLU A 112 6.13 -20.81 4.96
N VAL A 113 7.05 -21.47 4.26
CA VAL A 113 8.14 -20.84 3.51
C VAL A 113 8.14 -21.41 2.09
N ILE A 114 8.10 -20.52 1.10
CA ILE A 114 7.97 -20.86 -0.32
C ILE A 114 9.04 -20.09 -1.10
N ASP A 115 9.79 -20.79 -1.96
CA ASP A 115 10.69 -20.15 -2.92
C ASP A 115 9.98 -20.06 -4.28
N LEU A 116 9.93 -18.85 -4.84
CA LEU A 116 9.27 -18.52 -6.10
C LEU A 116 10.31 -18.06 -7.11
N GLY A 117 10.25 -18.63 -8.31
CA GLY A 117 11.08 -18.25 -9.45
C GLY A 117 10.39 -17.26 -10.40
N PRO A 118 11.10 -16.82 -11.47
CA PRO A 118 10.55 -15.89 -12.44
C PRO A 118 9.27 -16.43 -13.11
N GLY A 119 8.22 -15.61 -13.13
CA GLY A 119 6.90 -15.96 -13.66
C GLY A 119 5.98 -16.65 -12.65
N ASP A 120 6.49 -17.10 -11.51
CA ASP A 120 5.65 -17.64 -10.46
C ASP A 120 4.83 -16.54 -9.81
N SER A 121 3.61 -16.91 -9.40
CA SER A 121 2.71 -16.02 -8.68
C SER A 121 2.07 -16.75 -7.50
N VAL A 122 1.78 -16.00 -6.44
CA VAL A 122 1.13 -16.51 -5.24
C VAL A 122 0.10 -15.51 -4.74
N TYR A 123 -0.94 -16.05 -4.15
CA TYR A 123 -1.95 -15.32 -3.37
C TYR A 123 -1.95 -15.85 -1.95
N PHE A 124 -2.10 -14.94 -0.98
CA PHE A 124 -2.34 -15.32 0.42
C PHE A 124 -3.21 -14.28 1.15
N SER A 125 -3.88 -14.74 2.21
CA SER A 125 -4.51 -13.85 3.20
C SER A 125 -3.44 -13.16 4.00
N ALA A 126 -3.37 -11.84 3.92
CA ALA A 126 -2.31 -11.04 4.53
C ALA A 126 -2.63 -10.61 5.98
N ASP A 127 -3.60 -11.27 6.61
CA ASP A 127 -3.93 -11.14 8.04
C ASP A 127 -3.08 -12.06 8.93
N VAL A 128 -1.96 -12.54 8.40
CA VAL A 128 -0.90 -13.27 9.09
C VAL A 128 0.44 -12.56 8.91
N VAL A 129 1.37 -12.82 9.80
CA VAL A 129 2.76 -12.34 9.69
C VAL A 129 3.40 -12.94 8.44
N HIS A 130 4.06 -12.12 7.64
CA HIS A 130 4.69 -12.55 6.40
C HIS A 130 6.02 -11.82 6.16
N GLY A 131 6.87 -12.30 5.26
CA GLY A 131 8.18 -11.72 5.00
C GLY A 131 8.72 -12.07 3.63
N TYR A 132 9.68 -11.29 3.17
CA TYR A 132 10.26 -11.39 1.84
C TYR A 132 11.79 -11.39 1.92
N ALA A 133 12.43 -12.32 1.24
CA ALA A 133 13.88 -12.40 1.15
C ALA A 133 14.34 -12.85 -0.23
N ASN A 134 15.53 -12.48 -0.61
CA ASN A 134 16.23 -13.04 -1.77
C ASN A 134 17.33 -13.98 -1.29
N PRO A 135 17.14 -15.30 -1.32
CA PRO A 135 18.15 -16.27 -0.94
C PRO A 135 19.21 -16.51 -2.04
N GLY A 136 18.99 -15.94 -3.23
CA GLY A 136 19.83 -16.19 -4.41
C GLY A 136 21.08 -15.29 -4.49
N GLU A 137 21.90 -15.58 -5.50
CA GLU A 137 23.16 -14.89 -5.78
C GLU A 137 23.00 -13.74 -6.81
N VAL A 138 21.78 -13.57 -7.37
CA VAL A 138 21.45 -12.51 -8.31
C VAL A 138 20.32 -11.63 -7.72
N PRO A 139 20.18 -10.38 -8.16
CA PRO A 139 19.06 -9.55 -7.71
C PRO A 139 17.70 -10.22 -7.98
N CYS A 140 16.79 -10.10 -7.04
CA CYS A 140 15.40 -10.54 -7.20
C CYS A 140 14.50 -9.31 -7.37
N SER A 141 13.61 -9.34 -8.37
CA SER A 141 12.57 -8.34 -8.54
C SER A 141 11.18 -8.97 -8.60
N TYR A 142 10.22 -8.31 -7.95
CA TYR A 142 8.86 -8.81 -7.84
C TYR A 142 7.86 -7.66 -7.62
N HIS A 143 6.61 -7.95 -7.93
CA HIS A 143 5.48 -7.08 -7.65
C HIS A 143 4.65 -7.61 -6.47
N VAL A 144 4.16 -6.71 -5.65
CA VAL A 144 3.14 -6.99 -4.64
C VAL A 144 1.94 -6.08 -4.89
N ALA A 145 0.77 -6.69 -5.00
CA ALA A 145 -0.51 -5.99 -5.03
C ALA A 145 -1.28 -6.34 -3.74
N ALA A 146 -1.43 -5.36 -2.85
CA ALA A 146 -2.03 -5.53 -1.54
C ALA A 146 -3.39 -4.83 -1.47
N LEU A 147 -4.43 -5.58 -1.11
CA LEU A 147 -5.74 -5.07 -0.74
C LEU A 147 -5.80 -5.05 0.79
N ILE A 148 -5.70 -3.86 1.38
CA ILE A 148 -5.56 -3.70 2.82
C ILE A 148 -6.89 -3.27 3.44
N MET A 149 -7.44 -4.08 4.34
CA MET A 149 -8.66 -3.74 5.06
C MET A 149 -8.36 -2.83 6.25
N ARG A 150 -9.31 -1.94 6.55
CA ARG A 150 -9.22 -1.12 7.76
C ARG A 150 -9.79 -1.90 8.94
N PRO A 151 -9.16 -1.87 10.12
CA PRO A 151 -9.72 -2.48 11.31
C PRO A 151 -11.14 -1.94 11.57
N ARG A 152 -12.11 -2.84 11.67
CA ARG A 152 -13.47 -2.45 12.10
C ARG A 152 -13.38 -1.97 13.55
N ARG A 153 -13.71 -0.69 13.80
CA ARG A 153 -13.87 -0.22 15.17
C ARG A 153 -15.03 -0.98 15.81
N PRO A 154 -14.85 -1.56 17.02
CA PRO A 154 -15.95 -2.16 17.73
C PRO A 154 -17.06 -1.11 17.90
N ARG A 155 -18.31 -1.49 17.59
CA ARG A 155 -19.48 -0.68 17.94
C ARG A 155 -19.57 -0.67 19.47
N ARG A 156 -19.37 0.49 20.06
CA ARG A 156 -19.74 0.72 21.46
C ARG A 156 -21.24 0.92 21.56
#